data_f2224f0e22bc3aa3187dad8a581543ee
#
_entry.id   f2224f0e22bc3aa3187dad8a581543ee
#
_cell.length_a   1.000
_cell.length_b   1.000
_cell.length_c   1.000
_cell.angle_alpha   90.00
_cell.angle_beta   90.00
_cell.angle_gamma   90.00
#
_symmetry.space_group_name_H-M   'P 1'
#
loop_
_entity.id
_entity.type
_entity.pdbx_description
1 polymer ?
#
loop_
_entity_poly.entity_id
_entity_poly.type
_entity_poly.pdbx_seq_one_letter_code
_entity_poly.pdbx_strand_id
1 'polypeptide(L)'
;MRCNVVTLAVATIVTGASAAYAASETITMNAIDANGVGKEIGTLVLSDTQTGLQITPQLVGLPPGDHGFHVHVNPNCGPGPGPNGQPAAGMAAGGHYDPANTGKHLGPHGEGHKGDMPVLTVDAGGKATKAVVVPHLTVADVRERSIMIHAGGDNYSDQPAPLGGGGGRIACGVAK
;
A
#
# COMPACT_ATOMS: atom_id res chain seq x y z
N MET A 1 33.80 -33.12 -63.72
CA MET A 1 33.32 -31.93 -63.01
C MET A 1 32.29 -32.41 -61.96
N ARG A 2 32.63 -32.36 -60.64
CA ARG A 2 31.69 -32.66 -59.55
C ARG A 2 31.19 -31.35 -58.95
N CYS A 3 29.90 -31.11 -59.07
CA CYS A 3 29.24 -29.95 -58.55
C CYS A 3 28.90 -30.20 -57.07
N ASN A 4 29.56 -29.51 -56.15
CA ASN A 4 29.24 -29.57 -54.71
C ASN A 4 28.11 -28.57 -54.44
N VAL A 5 26.95 -29.08 -54.08
CA VAL A 5 25.82 -28.26 -53.57
C VAL A 5 26.05 -28.03 -52.08
N VAL A 6 26.30 -26.79 -51.70
CA VAL A 6 26.36 -26.38 -50.29
C VAL A 6 24.93 -26.03 -49.86
N THR A 7 24.35 -26.82 -49.01
CA THR A 7 23.02 -26.54 -48.39
C THR A 7 23.23 -25.61 -47.19
N LEU A 8 22.73 -24.39 -47.27
CA LEU A 8 22.76 -23.45 -46.18
C LEU A 8 21.54 -23.71 -45.26
N ALA A 9 21.77 -24.20 -44.05
CA ALA A 9 20.72 -24.37 -43.05
C ALA A 9 20.48 -23.00 -42.37
N VAL A 10 19.27 -22.42 -42.56
CA VAL A 10 18.84 -21.23 -41.85
C VAL A 10 18.21 -21.65 -40.55
N ALA A 11 18.89 -21.38 -39.41
CA ALA A 11 18.35 -21.59 -38.09
C ALA A 11 17.45 -20.39 -37.71
N THR A 12 16.17 -20.62 -37.65
CA THR A 12 15.20 -19.63 -37.12
C THR A 12 15.25 -19.63 -35.59
N ILE A 13 15.75 -18.53 -35.01
CA ILE A 13 15.70 -18.30 -33.56
C ILE A 13 14.30 -17.77 -33.22
N VAL A 14 13.47 -18.61 -32.58
CA VAL A 14 12.19 -18.16 -32.01
C VAL A 14 12.50 -17.52 -30.67
N THR A 15 12.53 -16.19 -30.61
CA THR A 15 12.60 -15.44 -29.36
C THR A 15 11.22 -15.46 -28.72
N GLY A 16 11.01 -16.38 -27.76
CA GLY A 16 9.82 -16.39 -26.94
C GLY A 16 9.82 -15.14 -26.04
N ALA A 17 8.89 -14.21 -26.29
CA ALA A 17 8.62 -13.12 -25.37
C ALA A 17 7.93 -13.71 -24.13
N SER A 18 8.67 -13.84 -23.02
CA SER A 18 8.07 -14.14 -21.71
C SER A 18 7.22 -12.95 -21.31
N ALA A 19 5.89 -13.11 -21.24
CA ALA A 19 5.02 -12.14 -20.61
C ALA A 19 5.43 -12.05 -19.13
N ALA A 20 6.00 -10.94 -18.73
CA ALA A 20 6.22 -10.64 -17.32
C ALA A 20 4.84 -10.47 -16.68
N TYR A 21 4.44 -11.40 -15.82
CA TYR A 21 3.25 -11.23 -15.00
C TYR A 21 3.50 -10.05 -14.04
N ALA A 22 2.54 -9.12 -14.00
CA ALA A 22 2.57 -8.03 -13.03
C ALA A 22 2.61 -8.63 -11.62
N ALA A 23 3.49 -8.10 -10.75
CA ALA A 23 3.52 -8.54 -9.37
C ALA A 23 2.18 -8.25 -8.69
N SER A 24 1.68 -9.21 -7.90
CA SER A 24 0.45 -9.05 -7.13
C SER A 24 0.58 -9.70 -5.76
N GLU A 25 -0.15 -9.13 -4.78
CA GLU A 25 -0.19 -9.62 -3.41
C GLU A 25 -1.57 -9.36 -2.81
N THR A 26 -2.03 -10.25 -1.92
CA THR A 26 -3.26 -10.05 -1.16
C THR A 26 -2.91 -9.91 0.32
N ILE A 27 -3.34 -8.81 0.93
CA ILE A 27 -3.10 -8.48 2.32
C ILE A 27 -4.41 -8.62 3.09
N THR A 28 -4.40 -9.37 4.19
CA THR A 28 -5.51 -9.39 5.15
C THR A 28 -5.45 -8.14 6.04
N MET A 29 -6.56 -7.43 6.13
CA MET A 29 -6.72 -6.26 6.98
C MET A 29 -7.51 -6.60 8.24
N ASN A 30 -7.01 -6.11 9.37
CA ASN A 30 -7.63 -6.31 10.68
C ASN A 30 -7.95 -4.96 11.32
N ALA A 31 -9.07 -4.89 12.04
CA ALA A 31 -9.30 -3.80 12.99
C ALA A 31 -8.22 -3.86 14.08
N ILE A 32 -7.79 -2.70 14.55
CA ILE A 32 -6.76 -2.59 15.59
C ILE A 32 -7.21 -1.61 16.69
N ASP A 33 -6.74 -1.86 17.90
CA ASP A 33 -6.92 -0.96 19.04
C ASP A 33 -5.67 -0.95 19.95
N ALA A 34 -5.76 -0.31 21.10
CA ALA A 34 -4.66 -0.25 22.07
C ALA A 34 -4.32 -1.61 22.70
N ASN A 35 -5.21 -2.63 22.58
CA ASN A 35 -4.99 -3.98 23.07
C ASN A 35 -4.32 -4.87 22.01
N GLY A 36 -4.32 -4.45 20.73
CA GLY A 36 -3.64 -5.16 19.65
C GLY A 36 -4.44 -5.31 18.36
N VAL A 37 -4.11 -6.38 17.64
CA VAL A 37 -4.77 -6.74 16.38
C VAL A 37 -6.06 -7.50 16.70
N GLY A 38 -7.17 -6.96 16.22
CA GLY A 38 -8.50 -7.51 16.41
C GLY A 38 -8.98 -8.36 15.23
N LYS A 39 -10.30 -8.32 14.99
CA LYS A 39 -10.94 -9.13 13.94
C LYS A 39 -10.52 -8.70 12.54
N GLU A 40 -10.52 -9.65 11.62
CA GLU A 40 -10.43 -9.40 10.19
C GLU A 40 -11.62 -8.56 9.70
N ILE A 41 -11.32 -7.59 8.84
CA ILE A 41 -12.31 -6.70 8.18
C ILE A 41 -12.30 -6.85 6.67
N GLY A 42 -11.49 -7.74 6.10
CA GLY A 42 -11.39 -8.03 4.68
C GLY A 42 -9.97 -7.97 4.15
N THR A 43 -9.83 -7.73 2.85
CA THR A 43 -8.55 -7.79 2.14
C THR A 43 -8.29 -6.57 1.27
N LEU A 44 -7.00 -6.35 0.99
CA LEU A 44 -6.50 -5.49 -0.09
C LEU A 44 -5.80 -6.37 -1.13
N VAL A 45 -6.19 -6.24 -2.39
CA VAL A 45 -5.44 -6.84 -3.50
C VAL A 45 -4.55 -5.76 -4.12
N LEU A 46 -3.24 -5.98 -4.06
CA LEU A 46 -2.21 -5.13 -4.63
C LEU A 46 -1.80 -5.69 -5.98
N SER A 47 -1.64 -4.83 -6.99
CA SER A 47 -1.17 -5.23 -8.32
C SER A 47 -0.36 -4.12 -8.97
N ASP A 48 0.83 -4.45 -9.46
CA ASP A 48 1.60 -3.51 -10.27
C ASP A 48 0.91 -3.27 -11.61
N THR A 49 0.80 -2.00 -12.01
CA THR A 49 0.26 -1.57 -13.30
C THR A 49 1.24 -0.64 -14.01
N GLN A 50 0.94 -0.28 -15.26
CA GLN A 50 1.73 0.69 -16.01
C GLN A 50 1.71 2.10 -15.39
N THR A 51 0.72 2.39 -14.54
CA THR A 51 0.52 3.72 -13.93
C THR A 51 0.87 3.74 -12.44
N GLY A 52 1.40 2.64 -11.89
CA GLY A 52 1.77 2.50 -10.49
C GLY A 52 1.08 1.34 -9.79
N LEU A 53 1.13 1.32 -8.47
CA LEU A 53 0.49 0.31 -7.65
C LEU A 53 -1.03 0.53 -7.61
N GLN A 54 -1.80 -0.42 -8.11
CA GLN A 54 -3.25 -0.46 -7.89
C GLN A 54 -3.55 -1.24 -6.62
N ILE A 55 -4.37 -0.67 -5.74
CA ILE A 55 -4.87 -1.30 -4.51
C ILE A 55 -6.39 -1.40 -4.63
N THR A 56 -6.90 -2.63 -4.63
CA THR A 56 -8.34 -2.92 -4.69
C THR A 56 -8.80 -3.41 -3.32
N PRO A 57 -9.50 -2.58 -2.54
CA PRO A 57 -10.01 -2.96 -1.24
C PRO A 57 -11.28 -3.80 -1.36
N GLN A 58 -11.44 -4.73 -0.41
CA GLN A 58 -12.66 -5.50 -0.14
C GLN A 58 -12.86 -5.49 1.38
N LEU A 59 -13.19 -4.32 1.92
CA LEU A 59 -13.25 -4.11 3.37
C LEU A 59 -14.66 -3.80 3.83
N VAL A 60 -14.96 -4.19 5.07
CA VAL A 60 -16.27 -3.95 5.71
C VAL A 60 -16.08 -3.52 7.16
N GLY A 61 -17.08 -2.84 7.72
CA GLY A 61 -17.12 -2.49 9.14
C GLY A 61 -16.23 -1.30 9.51
N LEU A 62 -15.86 -0.48 8.53
CA LEU A 62 -15.19 0.79 8.74
C LEU A 62 -16.21 1.93 8.91
N PRO A 63 -15.88 3.02 9.63
CA PRO A 63 -16.70 4.23 9.63
C PRO A 63 -16.87 4.79 8.22
N PRO A 64 -18.07 5.31 7.84
CA PRO A 64 -18.24 5.97 6.55
C PRO A 64 -17.43 7.26 6.43
N GLY A 65 -16.94 7.57 5.21
CA GLY A 65 -16.18 8.77 4.89
C GLY A 65 -14.82 8.48 4.27
N ASP A 66 -14.00 9.51 4.13
CA ASP A 66 -12.63 9.38 3.64
C ASP A 66 -11.68 9.18 4.82
N HIS A 67 -10.74 8.27 4.65
CA HIS A 67 -9.75 7.88 5.66
C HIS A 67 -8.33 8.06 5.13
N GLY A 68 -7.44 8.57 5.98
CA GLY A 68 -6.00 8.52 5.73
C GLY A 68 -5.55 7.08 5.51
N PHE A 69 -4.77 6.86 4.47
CA PHE A 69 -4.40 5.54 4.00
C PHE A 69 -2.92 5.55 3.60
N HIS A 70 -2.08 4.82 4.36
CA HIS A 70 -0.63 4.97 4.21
C HIS A 70 0.10 3.63 4.35
N VAL A 71 1.27 3.54 3.69
CA VAL A 71 2.28 2.51 3.96
C VAL A 71 3.15 2.98 5.13
N HIS A 72 3.28 2.15 6.15
CA HIS A 72 4.12 2.37 7.32
C HIS A 72 5.40 1.52 7.29
N VAL A 73 6.45 1.98 7.99
CA VAL A 73 7.82 1.44 7.88
C VAL A 73 7.92 -0.03 8.30
N ASN A 74 7.26 -0.42 9.42
CA ASN A 74 7.47 -1.74 10.01
C ASN A 74 6.32 -2.71 9.67
N PRO A 75 6.60 -4.02 9.44
CA PRO A 75 5.59 -5.04 9.23
C PRO A 75 4.93 -5.49 10.56
N ASN A 76 4.41 -4.53 11.33
CA ASN A 76 3.87 -4.80 12.66
C ASN A 76 2.64 -3.93 12.96
N CYS A 77 1.47 -4.56 13.06
CA CYS A 77 0.20 -3.90 13.37
C CYS A 77 -0.07 -3.78 14.88
N GLY A 78 0.85 -4.20 15.73
CA GLY A 78 0.69 -4.18 17.17
C GLY A 78 0.64 -2.77 17.78
N PRO A 79 0.18 -2.64 19.03
CA PRO A 79 0.25 -1.39 19.76
C PRO A 79 1.69 -1.01 20.11
N GLY A 80 1.89 0.23 20.42
CA GLY A 80 3.17 0.78 20.91
C GLY A 80 2.92 2.06 21.67
N PRO A 81 3.98 2.71 22.22
CA PRO A 81 3.84 3.96 22.94
C PRO A 81 3.22 5.06 22.09
N GLY A 82 2.08 5.59 22.50
CA GLY A 82 1.45 6.77 21.93
C GLY A 82 2.09 8.08 22.42
N PRO A 83 1.61 9.24 21.94
CA PRO A 83 2.17 10.55 22.31
C PRO A 83 2.15 10.85 23.80
N ASN A 84 1.23 10.26 24.55
CA ASN A 84 1.09 10.40 26.00
C ASN A 84 1.80 9.29 26.80
N GLY A 85 2.59 8.42 26.12
CA GLY A 85 3.28 7.29 26.71
C GLY A 85 2.39 6.07 26.99
N GLN A 86 1.08 6.15 26.78
CA GLN A 86 0.17 5.00 26.91
C GLN A 86 0.16 4.17 25.61
N PRO A 87 -0.15 2.87 25.70
CA PRO A 87 -0.31 2.06 24.50
C PRO A 87 -1.38 2.66 23.56
N ALA A 88 -1.02 2.75 22.26
CA ALA A 88 -1.93 3.20 21.21
C ALA A 88 -1.90 2.24 20.03
N ALA A 89 -3.03 2.15 19.32
CA ALA A 89 -3.24 1.22 18.21
C ALA A 89 -2.19 1.39 17.11
N GLY A 90 -1.62 0.27 16.63
CA GLY A 90 -0.78 0.24 15.44
C GLY A 90 0.55 1.00 15.55
N MET A 91 0.94 1.48 16.72
CA MET A 91 2.16 2.30 16.85
C MET A 91 3.44 1.52 16.57
N ALA A 92 3.44 0.19 16.70
CA ALA A 92 4.56 -0.66 16.33
C ALA A 92 4.88 -0.62 14.81
N ALA A 93 3.93 -0.19 13.98
CA ALA A 93 4.13 0.04 12.54
C ALA A 93 5.11 1.18 12.23
N GLY A 94 5.41 2.03 13.20
CA GLY A 94 6.26 3.21 13.00
C GLY A 94 5.54 4.37 12.29
N GLY A 95 6.32 5.24 11.64
CA GLY A 95 5.84 6.36 10.82
C GLY A 95 5.47 5.94 9.40
N HIS A 96 5.06 6.90 8.57
CA HIS A 96 4.88 6.69 7.13
C HIS A 96 6.21 6.28 6.48
N TYR A 97 6.14 5.42 5.46
CA TYR A 97 7.32 4.99 4.71
C TYR A 97 7.95 6.18 3.97
N ASP A 98 9.13 6.60 4.42
CA ASP A 98 9.86 7.75 3.88
C ASP A 98 11.35 7.39 3.65
N PRO A 99 11.66 6.63 2.60
CA PRO A 99 13.04 6.19 2.32
C PRO A 99 13.96 7.35 1.93
N ALA A 100 13.41 8.48 1.47
CA ALA A 100 14.16 9.68 1.13
C ALA A 100 14.40 10.60 2.35
N ASN A 101 13.83 10.27 3.52
CA ASN A 101 13.92 11.05 4.74
C ASN A 101 13.51 12.53 4.55
N THR A 102 12.42 12.74 3.83
CA THR A 102 11.89 14.08 3.53
C THR A 102 11.27 14.73 4.75
N GLY A 103 10.71 13.91 5.65
CA GLY A 103 9.98 14.34 6.84
C GLY A 103 8.75 15.21 6.52
N LYS A 104 8.15 15.06 5.33
CA LYS A 104 7.03 15.88 4.86
C LYS A 104 5.88 15.00 4.41
N HIS A 105 4.68 15.34 4.86
CA HIS A 105 3.44 14.74 4.38
C HIS A 105 2.86 15.61 3.26
N LEU A 106 3.00 15.16 2.00
CA LEU A 106 2.58 15.92 0.81
C LEU A 106 1.61 15.14 -0.07
N GLY A 107 1.06 14.04 0.45
CA GLY A 107 0.10 13.19 -0.24
C GLY A 107 0.68 12.43 -1.44
N PRO A 108 -0.20 11.74 -2.21
CA PRO A 108 0.20 10.75 -3.20
C PRO A 108 0.87 11.31 -4.46
N HIS A 109 0.89 12.63 -4.64
CA HIS A 109 1.48 13.28 -5.81
C HIS A 109 2.60 14.25 -5.45
N GLY A 110 2.89 14.45 -4.16
CA GLY A 110 3.95 15.32 -3.68
C GLY A 110 5.30 14.60 -3.52
N GLU A 111 6.38 15.36 -3.39
CA GLU A 111 7.71 14.85 -3.10
C GLU A 111 7.92 14.74 -1.57
N GLY A 112 6.99 14.08 -0.89
CA GLY A 112 6.99 13.80 0.53
C GLY A 112 7.27 12.34 0.85
N HIS A 113 6.60 11.82 1.91
CA HIS A 113 6.69 10.40 2.25
C HIS A 113 6.27 9.53 1.09
N LYS A 114 7.07 8.53 0.75
CA LYS A 114 6.74 7.56 -0.31
C LYS A 114 5.50 6.72 0.04
N GLY A 115 5.20 6.58 1.33
CA GLY A 115 4.04 5.83 1.82
C GLY A 115 2.71 6.57 1.78
N ASP A 116 2.68 7.86 1.38
CA ASP A 116 1.44 8.62 1.30
C ASP A 116 0.60 8.18 0.09
N MET A 117 -0.64 7.75 0.33
CA MET A 117 -1.53 7.21 -0.71
C MET A 117 -2.80 8.07 -0.83
N PRO A 118 -3.58 7.93 -1.92
CA PRO A 118 -4.90 8.53 -1.97
C PRO A 118 -5.78 8.03 -0.81
N VAL A 119 -6.66 8.90 -0.30
CA VAL A 119 -7.61 8.52 0.76
C VAL A 119 -8.39 7.26 0.39
N LEU A 120 -8.69 6.46 1.40
CA LEU A 120 -9.60 5.33 1.28
C LEU A 120 -11.04 5.82 1.52
N THR A 121 -11.88 5.76 0.49
CA THR A 121 -13.30 6.13 0.62
C THR A 121 -14.12 4.92 1.11
N VAL A 122 -14.85 5.12 2.19
CA VAL A 122 -15.79 4.16 2.78
C VAL A 122 -17.21 4.64 2.56
N ASP A 123 -18.07 3.77 2.01
CA ASP A 123 -19.47 4.10 1.73
C ASP A 123 -20.33 4.20 3.00
N ALA A 124 -21.58 4.64 2.86
CA ALA A 124 -22.53 4.76 3.97
C ALA A 124 -22.85 3.42 4.66
N GLY A 125 -22.59 2.29 4.01
CA GLY A 125 -22.73 0.94 4.56
C GLY A 125 -21.47 0.42 5.26
N GLY A 126 -20.43 1.24 5.39
CA GLY A 126 -19.17 0.85 6.04
C GLY A 126 -18.29 -0.05 5.16
N LYS A 127 -18.41 0.04 3.83
CA LYS A 127 -17.63 -0.76 2.87
C LYS A 127 -16.64 0.12 2.09
N ALA A 128 -15.44 -0.40 1.89
CA ALA A 128 -14.46 0.16 0.96
C ALA A 128 -14.20 -0.85 -0.15
N THR A 129 -14.59 -0.49 -1.39
CA THR A 129 -14.44 -1.34 -2.58
C THR A 129 -13.87 -0.59 -3.78
N LYS A 130 -13.71 0.74 -3.67
CA LYS A 130 -13.18 1.58 -4.74
C LYS A 130 -11.65 1.44 -4.80
N ALA A 131 -11.15 0.97 -5.93
CA ALA A 131 -9.71 0.87 -6.15
C ALA A 131 -9.04 2.26 -6.18
N VAL A 132 -7.82 2.34 -5.67
CA VAL A 132 -6.93 3.49 -5.76
C VAL A 132 -5.67 3.11 -6.53
N VAL A 133 -5.04 4.10 -7.21
CA VAL A 133 -3.75 3.93 -7.88
C VAL A 133 -2.75 4.89 -7.25
N VAL A 134 -1.56 4.36 -6.91
CA VAL A 134 -0.47 5.11 -6.29
C VAL A 134 0.70 5.13 -7.26
N PRO A 135 0.94 6.26 -7.96
CA PRO A 135 1.85 6.29 -9.12
C PRO A 135 3.32 5.94 -8.81
N HIS A 136 3.78 6.21 -7.59
CA HIS A 136 5.18 6.06 -7.19
C HIS A 136 5.47 4.83 -6.35
N LEU A 137 4.47 3.96 -6.12
CA LEU A 137 4.62 2.70 -5.40
C LEU A 137 4.54 1.50 -6.35
N THR A 138 5.17 0.41 -5.90
CA THR A 138 5.06 -0.93 -6.46
C THR A 138 4.74 -1.92 -5.35
N VAL A 139 4.33 -3.16 -5.71
CA VAL A 139 4.16 -4.26 -4.75
C VAL A 139 5.45 -4.49 -3.95
N ALA A 140 6.62 -4.40 -4.61
CA ALA A 140 7.92 -4.56 -3.96
C ALA A 140 8.20 -3.49 -2.89
N ASP A 141 7.72 -2.27 -3.09
CA ASP A 141 7.87 -1.19 -2.10
C ASP A 141 7.04 -1.43 -0.82
N VAL A 142 5.96 -2.19 -0.93
CA VAL A 142 5.04 -2.44 0.20
C VAL A 142 5.44 -3.68 0.99
N ARG A 143 6.17 -4.62 0.39
CA ARG A 143 6.63 -5.84 1.07
C ARG A 143 7.41 -5.54 2.34
N GLU A 144 7.20 -6.39 3.36
CA GLU A 144 7.78 -6.24 4.71
C GLU A 144 7.43 -4.89 5.35
N ARG A 145 6.26 -4.35 5.04
CA ARG A 145 5.69 -3.14 5.62
C ARG A 145 4.24 -3.38 6.03
N SER A 146 3.66 -2.40 6.69
CA SER A 146 2.23 -2.43 6.99
C SER A 146 1.48 -1.35 6.21
N ILE A 147 0.24 -1.67 5.85
CA ILE A 147 -0.73 -0.71 5.34
C ILE A 147 -1.66 -0.34 6.48
N MET A 148 -1.85 0.97 6.68
CA MET A 148 -2.62 1.53 7.78
C MET A 148 -3.80 2.33 7.25
N ILE A 149 -4.95 2.21 7.94
CA ILE A 149 -6.13 3.06 7.76
C ILE A 149 -6.29 3.87 9.03
N HIS A 150 -6.49 5.19 8.88
CA HIS A 150 -6.65 6.14 9.97
C HIS A 150 -8.12 6.46 10.24
N ALA A 151 -8.42 6.99 11.43
CA ALA A 151 -9.78 7.34 11.84
C ALA A 151 -10.32 8.56 11.10
N GLY A 152 -9.46 9.54 10.82
CA GLY A 152 -9.79 10.76 10.08
C GLY A 152 -9.38 10.68 8.61
N GLY A 153 -9.75 11.72 7.86
CA GLY A 153 -9.36 11.92 6.47
C GLY A 153 -7.87 12.28 6.32
N ASP A 154 -7.53 12.74 5.14
CA ASP A 154 -6.18 13.20 4.80
C ASP A 154 -6.27 14.44 3.91
N ASN A 155 -5.71 15.56 4.36
CA ASN A 155 -5.65 16.79 3.60
C ASN A 155 -4.37 16.96 2.77
N TYR A 156 -3.51 15.91 2.75
CA TYR A 156 -2.23 15.87 2.03
C TYR A 156 -1.26 17.00 2.43
N SER A 157 -1.27 17.37 3.71
CA SER A 157 -0.45 18.46 4.26
C SER A 157 -0.12 18.20 5.73
N ASP A 158 0.98 18.78 6.19
CA ASP A 158 1.31 18.84 7.63
C ASP A 158 0.60 20.00 8.35
N GLN A 159 -0.25 20.75 7.67
CA GLN A 159 -1.02 21.86 8.23
C GLN A 159 -2.52 21.71 7.92
N PRO A 160 -3.44 22.08 8.83
CA PRO A 160 -3.19 22.61 10.20
C PRO A 160 -2.80 21.53 11.22
N ALA A 161 -2.90 20.24 10.85
CA ALA A 161 -2.50 19.11 11.69
C ALA A 161 -1.48 18.25 10.95
N PRO A 162 -0.46 17.70 11.64
CA PRO A 162 0.55 16.87 11.02
C PRO A 162 -0.05 15.61 10.40
N LEU A 163 0.65 15.08 9.37
CA LEU A 163 0.31 13.83 8.69
C LEU A 163 -1.13 13.81 8.16
N GLY A 164 -1.55 14.91 7.52
CA GLY A 164 -2.87 15.02 6.88
C GLY A 164 -4.05 15.11 7.83
N GLY A 165 -3.80 15.11 9.15
CA GLY A 165 -4.87 15.11 10.15
C GLY A 165 -5.56 13.76 10.33
N GLY A 166 -4.98 12.65 9.85
CA GLY A 166 -5.55 11.31 9.90
C GLY A 166 -5.88 10.78 11.30
N GLY A 167 -5.19 11.30 12.32
CA GLY A 167 -5.49 10.95 13.71
C GLY A 167 -5.18 9.49 14.07
N GLY A 168 -6.07 8.87 14.85
CA GLY A 168 -5.89 7.51 15.34
C GLY A 168 -5.83 6.46 14.22
N ARG A 169 -5.19 5.32 14.50
CA ARG A 169 -5.10 4.16 13.59
C ARG A 169 -6.22 3.18 13.92
N ILE A 170 -6.99 2.73 12.94
CA ILE A 170 -8.18 1.91 13.15
C ILE A 170 -8.12 0.54 12.47
N ALA A 171 -7.31 0.40 11.42
CA ALA A 171 -7.11 -0.89 10.76
C ALA A 171 -5.70 -1.00 10.17
N CYS A 172 -5.19 -2.23 10.12
CA CYS A 172 -3.83 -2.51 9.67
C CYS A 172 -3.74 -3.90 9.04
N GLY A 173 -2.88 -4.03 8.04
CA GLY A 173 -2.48 -5.29 7.43
C GLY A 173 -0.99 -5.28 7.08
N VAL A 174 -0.35 -6.45 7.09
CA VAL A 174 1.08 -6.61 6.80
C VAL A 174 1.25 -7.27 5.44
N ALA A 175 2.04 -6.65 4.57
CA ALA A 175 2.55 -7.26 3.33
C ALA A 175 3.73 -8.18 3.63
N LYS A 176 3.85 -9.29 2.91
CA LYS A 176 4.85 -10.35 3.14
C LYS A 176 5.79 -10.51 1.95
#